data_2c4c20abffa1bca6c6e9dc7ca0a0a3b7
#
_entry.id   2c4c20abffa1bca6c6e9dc7ca0a0a3b7
#
_cell.length_a   1.000
_cell.length_b   1.000
_cell.length_c   1.000
_cell.angle_alpha   90.00
_cell.angle_beta   90.00
_cell.angle_gamma   90.00
#
_symmetry.space_group_name_H-M   'P 1'
#
loop_
_entity.id
_entity.type
_entity.pdbx_description
1 polymer ?
#
loop_
_entity_poly.entity_id
_entity_poly.type
_entity_poly.pdbx_seq_one_letter_code
_entity_poly.pdbx_strand_id
1 'polypeptide(L)'
;MYHIAVLTSSETQEAFYIEQLSRFCFERGLFPKMDCYRGQELFFDVARINAPTCTVIALPGVAGLNAVEHLRTLFPEMRCIWCSDLDFSLHAFRLRADYFLLEPVTKAAFQQGLYVWLNEKNSVAQLRPNYAETNKEDYS
;
A
#
# COMPACT_ATOMS: atom_id res chain seq x y z
N MET A 1 -11.34 -10.63 -8.64
CA MET A 1 -11.34 -10.49 -7.18
C MET A 1 -10.00 -9.97 -6.69
N TYR A 2 -10.04 -9.06 -5.74
CA TYR A 2 -8.81 -8.56 -5.17
C TYR A 2 -8.21 -9.54 -4.17
N HIS A 3 -6.91 -9.65 -4.21
CA HIS A 3 -6.15 -10.38 -3.22
C HIS A 3 -5.19 -9.37 -2.60
N ILE A 4 -5.37 -9.05 -1.34
CA ILE A 4 -4.63 -8.01 -0.66
C ILE A 4 -3.71 -8.64 0.38
N ALA A 5 -2.45 -8.27 0.34
CA ALA A 5 -1.48 -8.72 1.34
C ALA A 5 -1.13 -7.56 2.25
N VAL A 6 -0.96 -7.85 3.53
CA VAL A 6 -0.54 -6.86 4.52
C VAL A 6 0.73 -7.37 5.16
N LEU A 7 1.81 -6.62 4.98
CA LEU A 7 3.11 -6.97 5.52
C LEU A 7 3.46 -5.98 6.62
N THR A 8 3.49 -6.45 7.85
CA THR A 8 3.73 -5.59 8.99
C THR A 8 4.53 -6.35 10.04
N SER A 9 5.10 -5.63 11.00
CA SER A 9 5.87 -6.24 12.06
C SER A 9 5.12 -6.27 13.40
N SER A 10 3.88 -5.80 13.42
CA SER A 10 3.17 -5.59 14.67
C SER A 10 1.75 -6.13 14.58
N GLU A 11 1.34 -6.85 15.63
CA GLU A 11 -0.02 -7.37 15.68
C GLU A 11 -1.04 -6.24 15.76
N THR A 12 -0.70 -5.18 16.47
CA THR A 12 -1.58 -4.03 16.59
C THR A 12 -1.78 -3.35 15.25
N GLN A 13 -0.70 -3.18 14.51
CA GLN A 13 -0.80 -2.58 13.19
C GLN A 13 -1.57 -3.48 12.23
N GLU A 14 -1.33 -4.77 12.32
CA GLU A 14 -2.05 -5.71 11.48
C GLU A 14 -3.55 -5.56 11.67
N ALA A 15 -3.99 -5.52 12.93
CA ALA A 15 -5.41 -5.39 13.23
C ALA A 15 -5.97 -4.09 12.66
N PHE A 16 -5.21 -3.01 12.80
CA PHE A 16 -5.63 -1.72 12.29
C PHE A 16 -5.83 -1.77 10.77
N TYR A 17 -4.84 -2.26 10.05
CA TYR A 17 -4.93 -2.24 8.59
C TYR A 17 -6.00 -3.18 8.07
N ILE A 18 -6.13 -4.35 8.68
CA ILE A 18 -7.16 -5.29 8.26
C ILE A 18 -8.55 -4.70 8.49
N GLU A 19 -8.75 -4.05 9.62
CA GLU A 19 -10.04 -3.44 9.89
C GLU A 19 -10.36 -2.34 8.89
N GLN A 20 -9.39 -1.48 8.61
CA GLN A 20 -9.62 -0.38 7.69
C GLN A 20 -9.88 -0.89 6.27
N LEU A 21 -9.10 -1.88 5.84
CA LEU A 21 -9.29 -2.46 4.53
C LEU A 21 -10.65 -3.15 4.41
N SER A 22 -11.03 -3.90 5.44
CA SER A 22 -12.29 -4.62 5.41
C SER A 22 -13.47 -3.66 5.33
N ARG A 23 -13.42 -2.61 6.13
CA ARG A 23 -14.50 -1.61 6.12
C ARG A 23 -14.59 -0.92 4.78
N PHE A 24 -13.45 -0.49 4.25
CA PHE A 24 -13.43 0.21 2.97
C PHE A 24 -14.00 -0.66 1.86
N CYS A 25 -13.57 -1.90 1.80
CA CYS A 25 -14.00 -2.80 0.75
C CYS A 25 -15.48 -3.20 0.92
N PHE A 26 -15.88 -3.47 2.16
CA PHE A 26 -17.26 -3.86 2.42
C PHE A 26 -18.22 -2.76 1.97
N GLU A 27 -17.87 -1.51 2.26
CA GLU A 27 -18.74 -0.40 1.88
C GLU A 27 -18.91 -0.26 0.37
N ARG A 28 -18.01 -0.86 -0.37
CA ARG A 28 -18.03 -0.81 -1.83
C ARG A 28 -18.43 -2.12 -2.46
N GLY A 29 -18.92 -3.05 -1.65
CA GLY A 29 -19.37 -4.33 -2.16
C GLY A 29 -18.24 -5.23 -2.60
N LEU A 30 -17.05 -5.02 -2.07
CA LEU A 30 -15.89 -5.84 -2.41
C LEU A 30 -15.56 -6.76 -1.26
N PHE A 31 -15.20 -8.00 -1.58
CA PHE A 31 -14.87 -8.99 -0.56
C PHE A 31 -13.55 -9.66 -0.93
N PRO A 32 -12.42 -8.96 -0.73
CA PRO A 32 -11.12 -9.47 -1.14
C PRO A 32 -10.64 -10.57 -0.21
N LYS A 33 -9.76 -11.40 -0.74
CA LYS A 33 -8.98 -12.29 0.09
C LYS A 33 -7.87 -11.46 0.71
N MET A 34 -7.65 -11.60 2.01
CA MET A 34 -6.61 -10.85 2.69
C MET A 34 -5.69 -11.79 3.44
N ASP A 35 -4.40 -11.62 3.24
CA ASP A 35 -3.38 -12.41 3.93
C ASP A 35 -2.42 -11.46 4.63
N CYS A 36 -2.01 -11.84 5.84
CA CYS A 36 -1.11 -11.02 6.65
C CYS A 36 0.20 -11.74 6.86
N TYR A 37 1.28 -10.98 6.81
CA TYR A 37 2.62 -11.51 7.00
C TYR A 37 3.38 -10.63 7.98
N ARG A 38 4.18 -11.26 8.84
CA ARG A 38 4.99 -10.55 9.81
C ARG A 38 6.43 -10.37 9.36
N GLY A 39 6.85 -11.09 8.33
CA GLY A 39 8.20 -11.00 7.84
C GLY A 39 8.26 -11.03 6.34
N GLN A 40 9.32 -10.43 5.80
CA GLN A 40 9.47 -10.34 4.36
C GLN A 40 9.69 -11.70 3.71
N GLU A 41 10.39 -12.56 4.39
CA GLU A 41 10.80 -13.82 3.78
C GLU A 41 9.60 -14.64 3.35
N LEU A 42 8.69 -14.88 4.30
CA LEU A 42 7.51 -15.66 3.99
C LEU A 42 6.64 -14.96 2.96
N PHE A 43 6.51 -13.65 3.10
CA PHE A 43 5.70 -12.88 2.16
C PHE A 43 6.19 -13.09 0.73
N PHE A 44 7.49 -12.93 0.50
CA PHE A 44 8.00 -13.03 -0.86
C PHE A 44 7.99 -14.47 -1.37
N ASP A 45 8.19 -15.44 -0.49
CA ASP A 45 8.09 -16.84 -0.91
C ASP A 45 6.70 -17.16 -1.43
N VAL A 46 5.69 -16.73 -0.70
CA VAL A 46 4.31 -17.00 -1.11
C VAL A 46 3.94 -16.18 -2.34
N ALA A 47 4.38 -14.92 -2.39
CA ALA A 47 4.02 -14.04 -3.49
C ALA A 47 4.57 -14.53 -4.83
N ARG A 48 5.72 -15.19 -4.81
CA ARG A 48 6.27 -15.74 -6.05
C ARG A 48 5.36 -16.78 -6.66
N ILE A 49 4.59 -17.47 -5.83
CA ILE A 49 3.70 -18.53 -6.31
C ILE A 49 2.32 -17.96 -6.59
N ASN A 50 1.85 -17.07 -5.73
CA ASN A 50 0.50 -16.51 -5.84
C ASN A 50 0.55 -15.05 -5.47
N ALA A 51 0.90 -14.21 -6.44
CA ALA A 51 1.10 -12.79 -6.21
C ALA A 51 -0.21 -12.10 -5.84
N PRO A 52 -0.20 -11.26 -4.82
CA PRO A 52 -1.40 -10.47 -4.50
C PRO A 52 -1.61 -9.39 -5.55
N THR A 53 -2.84 -8.90 -5.61
CA THR A 53 -3.16 -7.78 -6.47
C THR A 53 -2.57 -6.50 -5.90
N CYS A 54 -2.62 -6.38 -4.59
CA CYS A 54 -2.22 -5.17 -3.89
C CYS A 54 -1.53 -5.55 -2.59
N THR A 55 -0.58 -4.72 -2.16
CA THR A 55 0.15 -4.98 -0.93
C THR A 55 0.24 -3.71 -0.10
N VAL A 56 -0.01 -3.84 1.20
CA VAL A 56 0.26 -2.78 2.17
C VAL A 56 1.53 -3.17 2.90
N ILE A 57 2.54 -2.34 2.83
CA ILE A 57 3.80 -2.58 3.53
C ILE A 57 3.93 -1.56 4.65
N ALA A 58 3.99 -2.06 5.88
CA ALA A 58 4.09 -1.22 7.07
C ALA A 58 5.16 -1.77 7.98
N LEU A 59 6.40 -1.72 7.50
CA LEU A 59 7.56 -2.15 8.26
C LEU A 59 8.39 -0.92 8.64
N PRO A 60 8.96 -0.90 9.83
CA PRO A 60 9.69 0.28 10.27
C PRO A 60 11.05 0.41 9.59
N GLY A 61 11.49 1.67 9.43
CA GLY A 61 12.83 1.98 9.03
C GLY A 61 13.25 1.39 7.71
N VAL A 62 14.51 1.00 7.65
CA VAL A 62 15.12 0.50 6.44
C VAL A 62 14.49 -0.82 5.99
N ALA A 63 13.94 -1.57 6.94
CA ALA A 63 13.27 -2.82 6.56
C ALA A 63 12.12 -2.57 5.60
N GLY A 64 11.38 -1.48 5.83
CA GLY A 64 10.30 -1.11 4.93
C GLY A 64 10.81 -0.72 3.56
N LEU A 65 11.87 0.08 3.54
CA LEU A 65 12.47 0.48 2.28
C LEU A 65 12.96 -0.73 1.49
N ASN A 66 13.64 -1.64 2.16
CA ASN A 66 14.12 -2.84 1.49
C ASN A 66 12.98 -3.68 0.93
N ALA A 67 11.90 -3.78 1.67
CA ALA A 67 10.75 -4.56 1.23
C ALA A 67 10.13 -3.95 -0.03
N VAL A 68 10.00 -2.63 -0.06
CA VAL A 68 9.41 -1.97 -1.22
C VAL A 68 10.32 -2.09 -2.43
N GLU A 69 11.62 -1.95 -2.22
CA GLU A 69 12.55 -2.13 -3.33
C GLU A 69 12.49 -3.54 -3.89
N HIS A 70 12.43 -4.52 -3.01
CA HIS A 70 12.35 -5.92 -3.45
C HIS A 70 11.03 -6.17 -4.17
N LEU A 71 9.95 -5.63 -3.62
CA LEU A 71 8.64 -5.79 -4.24
C LEU A 71 8.65 -5.23 -5.66
N ARG A 72 9.24 -4.08 -5.84
CA ARG A 72 9.26 -3.43 -7.14
C ARG A 72 10.14 -4.16 -8.12
N THR A 73 11.21 -4.79 -7.63
CA THR A 73 12.08 -5.59 -8.48
C THR A 73 11.34 -6.83 -8.99
N LEU A 74 10.63 -7.51 -8.11
CA LEU A 74 9.95 -8.75 -8.48
C LEU A 74 8.63 -8.51 -9.19
N PHE A 75 7.92 -7.46 -8.80
CA PHE A 75 6.59 -7.19 -9.31
C PHE A 75 6.46 -5.72 -9.68
N PRO A 76 6.99 -5.33 -10.84
CA PRO A 76 7.06 -3.92 -11.20
C PRO A 76 5.69 -3.22 -11.27
N GLU A 77 4.63 -4.00 -11.49
CA GLU A 77 3.31 -3.39 -11.66
C GLU A 77 2.41 -3.58 -10.46
N MET A 78 2.88 -4.21 -9.41
CA MET A 78 2.01 -4.46 -8.26
C MET A 78 1.67 -3.17 -7.55
N ARG A 79 0.42 -3.05 -7.14
CA ARG A 79 -0.01 -1.89 -6.39
C ARG A 79 0.51 -1.98 -4.97
N CYS A 80 0.87 -0.83 -4.41
CA CYS A 80 1.52 -0.82 -3.10
C CYS A 80 1.17 0.45 -2.33
N ILE A 81 0.74 0.27 -1.09
CA ILE A 81 0.65 1.37 -0.14
C ILE A 81 1.76 1.15 0.88
N TRP A 82 2.58 2.16 1.07
CA TRP A 82 3.74 2.07 1.94
C TRP A 82 3.55 2.98 3.14
N CYS A 83 3.62 2.41 4.34
CA CYS A 83 3.52 3.16 5.60
C CYS A 83 4.83 3.00 6.34
N SER A 84 5.38 4.10 6.82
CA SER A 84 6.69 4.07 7.47
C SER A 84 6.77 5.08 8.59
N ASP A 85 7.65 4.78 9.55
CA ASP A 85 7.94 5.72 10.63
C ASP A 85 8.98 6.76 10.21
N LEU A 86 9.61 6.58 9.06
CA LEU A 86 10.56 7.53 8.52
C LEU A 86 10.02 8.09 7.21
N ASP A 87 10.39 9.32 6.92
CA ASP A 87 9.88 9.99 5.73
C ASP A 87 10.65 9.52 4.49
N PHE A 88 10.12 8.50 3.87
CA PHE A 88 10.66 7.98 2.61
C PHE A 88 9.87 8.45 1.41
N SER A 89 9.20 9.59 1.51
CA SER A 89 8.31 10.02 0.42
C SER A 89 9.04 10.13 -0.91
N LEU A 90 10.29 10.56 -0.91
CA LEU A 90 11.04 10.65 -2.15
C LEU A 90 11.33 9.28 -2.73
N HIS A 91 11.67 8.32 -1.86
CA HIS A 91 11.86 6.95 -2.30
C HIS A 91 10.56 6.35 -2.82
N ALA A 92 9.45 6.68 -2.15
CA ALA A 92 8.16 6.17 -2.56
C ALA A 92 7.81 6.64 -3.96
N PHE A 93 8.12 7.89 -4.25
CA PHE A 93 7.88 8.43 -5.59
C PHE A 93 8.72 7.66 -6.61
N ARG A 94 9.99 7.47 -6.32
CA ARG A 94 10.88 6.77 -7.25
C ARG A 94 10.51 5.32 -7.44
N LEU A 95 10.04 4.68 -6.38
CA LEU A 95 9.65 3.27 -6.43
C LEU A 95 8.21 3.10 -6.87
N ARG A 96 7.55 4.20 -7.20
CA ARG A 96 6.18 4.19 -7.72
C ARG A 96 5.19 3.52 -6.79
N ALA A 97 5.36 3.75 -5.47
CA ALA A 97 4.33 3.34 -4.54
C ALA A 97 3.08 4.14 -4.86
N ASP A 98 1.93 3.50 -4.80
CA ASP A 98 0.69 4.18 -5.13
C ASP A 98 0.35 5.24 -4.10
N TYR A 99 0.75 5.00 -2.86
CA TYR A 99 0.52 5.96 -1.80
C TYR A 99 1.54 5.73 -0.71
N PHE A 100 1.98 6.82 -0.08
CA PHE A 100 2.91 6.74 1.04
C PHE A 100 2.32 7.46 2.23
N LEU A 101 2.37 6.82 3.40
CA LEU A 101 1.86 7.38 4.63
C LEU A 101 2.92 7.36 5.71
N LEU A 102 3.11 8.52 6.36
CA LEU A 102 4.04 8.62 7.46
C LEU A 102 3.30 8.32 8.75
N GLU A 103 3.87 7.45 9.57
CA GLU A 103 3.25 7.09 10.84
C GLU A 103 3.37 8.22 11.86
N PRO A 104 2.41 8.33 12.76
CA PRO A 104 1.28 7.43 12.97
C PRO A 104 0.19 7.64 11.92
N VAL A 105 -0.33 6.54 11.41
CA VAL A 105 -1.31 6.57 10.35
C VAL A 105 -2.70 6.63 10.95
N THR A 106 -3.45 7.68 10.63
CA THR A 106 -4.81 7.82 11.13
C THR A 106 -5.78 7.09 10.22
N LYS A 107 -6.97 6.82 10.75
CA LYS A 107 -8.02 6.19 9.94
C LYS A 107 -8.32 7.02 8.71
N ALA A 108 -8.46 8.33 8.90
CA ALA A 108 -8.80 9.21 7.78
C ALA A 108 -7.73 9.19 6.71
N ALA A 109 -6.46 9.23 7.11
CA ALA A 109 -5.37 9.24 6.14
C ALA A 109 -5.31 7.92 5.37
N PHE A 110 -5.49 6.81 6.08
CA PHE A 110 -5.45 5.52 5.42
C PHE A 110 -6.64 5.33 4.48
N GLN A 111 -7.83 5.77 4.91
CA GLN A 111 -9.00 5.68 4.05
C GLN A 111 -8.82 6.51 2.78
N GLN A 112 -8.20 7.67 2.91
CA GLN A 112 -7.91 8.47 1.74
C GLN A 112 -6.95 7.78 0.79
N GLY A 113 -5.93 7.14 1.33
CA GLY A 113 -5.01 6.38 0.52
C GLY A 113 -5.68 5.23 -0.19
N LEU A 114 -6.60 4.55 0.50
CA LEU A 114 -7.33 3.46 -0.11
C LEU A 114 -8.24 3.96 -1.23
N TYR A 115 -8.82 5.11 -1.04
CA TYR A 115 -9.68 5.70 -2.05
C TYR A 115 -8.89 5.93 -3.34
N VAL A 116 -7.74 6.57 -3.22
CA VAL A 116 -6.88 6.80 -4.38
C VAL A 116 -6.44 5.48 -5.00
N TRP A 117 -6.03 4.57 -4.16
CA TRP A 117 -5.47 3.29 -4.56
C TRP A 117 -6.45 2.45 -5.36
N LEU A 118 -7.65 2.25 -4.84
CA LEU A 118 -8.61 1.37 -5.50
C LEU A 118 -9.36 2.05 -6.64
N ASN A 119 -9.58 3.35 -6.53
CA ASN A 119 -10.26 4.06 -7.59
C ASN A 119 -9.37 4.37 -8.76
N GLU A 120 -8.08 4.39 -8.51
CA GLU A 120 -7.16 4.80 -9.54
C GLU A 120 -7.12 3.85 -10.71
N LYS A 121 -7.54 2.63 -10.51
CA LYS A 121 -7.51 1.67 -11.60
C LYS A 121 -8.32 2.15 -12.79
N ASN A 122 -9.27 3.03 -12.57
CA ASN A 122 -10.10 3.56 -13.63
C ASN A 122 -9.48 4.73 -14.34
N SER A 123 -8.48 5.33 -13.73
CA SER A 123 -7.90 6.54 -14.28
C SER A 123 -6.45 6.64 -13.93
N VAL A 124 -5.82 5.49 -13.86
CA VAL A 124 -4.46 5.43 -13.37
C VAL A 124 -3.52 6.33 -14.14
N ALA A 125 -3.66 6.37 -15.43
CA ALA A 125 -2.74 7.16 -16.23
C ALA A 125 -2.85 8.62 -15.90
N GLN A 126 -4.05 9.06 -15.66
CA GLN A 126 -4.27 10.46 -15.39
C GLN A 126 -3.87 10.85 -14.02
N LEU A 127 -3.95 9.92 -13.07
CA LEU A 127 -3.68 10.28 -11.70
C LEU A 127 -2.23 10.24 -11.33
N ARG A 128 -1.45 9.58 -12.15
CA ARG A 128 -0.04 9.49 -11.89
C ARG A 128 0.59 10.82 -11.56
N PRO A 129 0.26 11.86 -12.28
CA PRO A 129 0.87 13.17 -12.04
C PRO A 129 0.53 13.79 -10.71
N ASN A 130 -0.38 13.25 -9.97
CA ASN A 130 -0.76 13.85 -8.71
C ASN A 130 0.39 14.00 -7.75
N TYR A 131 1.37 13.20 -7.89
CA TYR A 131 2.54 13.38 -7.08
C TYR A 131 3.17 14.72 -7.33
N ALA A 132 3.02 15.19 -8.52
CA ALA A 132 3.63 16.44 -8.88
C ALA A 132 2.68 17.56 -8.62
N GLU A 133 1.52 17.38 -8.88
CA GLU A 133 0.62 18.46 -8.76
C GLU A 133 -0.19 18.46 -7.57
N THR A 134 -0.20 18.48 -7.60
CA THR A 134 -0.92 18.77 -6.91
C THR A 134 -1.09 19.27 -6.36
N ASN A 135 -1.35 19.40 -6.94
CA ASN A 135 -1.73 19.86 -6.98
C ASN A 135 -2.16 20.32 -7.20
N LYS A 136 -2.65 20.66 -7.49
CA LYS A 136 -3.29 21.23 -7.89
C LYS A 136 -3.81 21.42 -7.60
N GLU A 137 -4.27 21.31 -7.65
CA GLU A 137 -4.77 21.58 -7.62
C GLU A 137 -4.76 21.39 -7.15
N ASP A 138 -4.86 21.28 -7.16
CA ASP A 138 -4.82 21.32 -7.02
C ASP A 138 -4.72 21.06 -6.84
N TYR A 139 -5.11 20.99 -6.89
CA TYR A 139 -5.12 21.03 -7.00
C TYR A 139 -5.19 20.81 -6.80
N SER A 140 -5.35 20.56 -6.99
CA SER A 140 -5.42 20.51 -7.06
C SER A 140 -5.41 20.56 -6.94
#